data_d5618f29374973859c158189428111b6
#
_entry.id   d5618f29374973859c158189428111b6
#
_cell.length_a   1.000
_cell.length_b   1.000
_cell.length_c   1.000
_cell.angle_alpha   90.00
_cell.angle_beta   90.00
_cell.angle_gamma   90.00
#
_symmetry.space_group_name_H-M   'P 1'
#
loop_
_entity.id
_entity.type
_entity.pdbx_description
1 polymer ?
#
loop_
_entity_poly.entity_id
_entity_poly.type
_entity_poly.pdbx_seq_one_letter_code
_entity_poly.pdbx_strand_id
1 'polypeptide(L)'
;MATKKAKIKGKNLVTLKNVKTPPGRPMKGRDILVQALENEGVKVIFGYPGGASMEIHQGLTQSKKIRMVLPRHEQGGSFAAGGYARSTGEIGVCLATSGPGATNLLTGIMDAKMDS
;
A
#
# COMPACT_ATOMS: atom_id res chain seq x y z
N MET A 1 -21.34 21.33 -33.25
CA MET A 1 -20.48 20.24 -32.76
C MET A 1 -20.59 20.17 -31.24
N ALA A 2 -21.26 19.15 -30.72
CA ALA A 2 -21.53 19.00 -29.30
C ALA A 2 -20.49 18.09 -28.67
N THR A 3 -19.67 18.64 -27.78
CA THR A 3 -18.66 17.92 -26.98
C THR A 3 -19.36 17.06 -25.93
N LYS A 4 -19.30 15.73 -26.08
CA LYS A 4 -19.72 14.78 -25.05
C LYS A 4 -18.79 14.86 -23.85
N LYS A 5 -19.26 15.41 -22.75
CA LYS A 5 -18.60 15.29 -21.43
C LYS A 5 -18.65 13.83 -20.97
N ALA A 6 -17.51 13.19 -20.87
CA ALA A 6 -17.37 11.88 -20.25
C ALA A 6 -17.69 12.00 -18.75
N LYS A 7 -18.74 11.32 -18.30
CA LYS A 7 -19.12 11.20 -16.90
C LYS A 7 -18.15 10.19 -16.24
N ILE A 8 -17.17 10.66 -15.49
CA ILE A 8 -16.36 9.81 -14.61
C ILE A 8 -17.28 9.33 -13.48
N LYS A 9 -17.67 8.06 -13.52
CA LYS A 9 -18.36 7.41 -12.41
C LYS A 9 -17.40 7.36 -11.23
N GLY A 10 -17.68 8.15 -10.17
CA GLY A 10 -16.95 8.08 -8.90
C GLY A 10 -17.01 6.65 -8.38
N LYS A 11 -15.85 6.02 -8.28
CA LYS A 11 -15.69 4.75 -7.57
C LYS A 11 -16.04 5.01 -6.10
N ASN A 12 -16.96 4.24 -5.57
CA ASN A 12 -17.44 4.31 -4.20
C ASN A 12 -16.26 4.36 -3.22
N LEU A 13 -16.25 5.39 -2.36
CA LEU A 13 -15.46 5.35 -1.14
C LEU A 13 -15.83 4.05 -0.40
N VAL A 14 -14.88 3.13 -0.34
CA VAL A 14 -15.05 1.91 0.43
C VAL A 14 -15.05 2.32 1.90
N THR A 15 -16.24 2.44 2.45
CA THR A 15 -16.43 2.64 3.89
C THR A 15 -15.90 1.39 4.59
N LEU A 16 -15.10 1.56 5.65
CA LEU A 16 -14.53 0.52 6.52
C LEU A 16 -15.57 -0.48 7.13
N LYS A 17 -16.82 -0.41 6.70
CA LYS A 17 -17.94 -1.26 7.14
C LYS A 17 -17.83 -2.74 6.73
N ASN A 18 -16.88 -3.12 5.88
CA ASN A 18 -16.81 -4.48 5.34
C ASN A 18 -15.62 -5.32 5.85
N VAL A 19 -14.88 -4.86 6.86
CA VAL A 19 -13.93 -5.71 7.55
C VAL A 19 -14.72 -6.71 8.39
N LYS A 20 -15.05 -7.86 7.80
CA LYS A 20 -15.63 -8.99 8.54
C LYS A 20 -14.55 -9.59 9.44
N THR A 21 -14.35 -8.99 10.61
CA THR A 21 -13.64 -9.65 11.70
C THR A 21 -14.57 -10.73 12.24
N PRO A 22 -14.17 -12.00 12.26
CA PRO A 22 -14.99 -13.02 12.92
C PRO A 22 -15.19 -12.60 14.38
N PRO A 23 -16.41 -12.57 14.90
CA PRO A 23 -16.65 -12.20 16.29
C PRO A 23 -15.90 -13.19 17.21
N GLY A 24 -15.00 -12.65 18.06
CA GLY A 24 -14.45 -13.37 19.21
C GLY A 24 -13.00 -13.83 19.16
N ARG A 25 -12.21 -13.58 18.11
CA ARG A 25 -10.76 -13.81 18.17
C ARG A 25 -9.99 -12.49 18.23
N PRO A 26 -9.17 -12.28 19.28
CA PRO A 26 -8.26 -11.14 19.31
C PRO A 26 -7.26 -11.28 18.16
N MET A 27 -7.20 -10.28 17.28
CA MET A 27 -6.22 -10.20 16.19
C MET A 27 -5.09 -9.25 16.60
N LYS A 28 -3.85 -9.58 16.21
CA LYS A 28 -2.74 -8.64 16.36
C LYS A 28 -2.91 -7.49 15.36
N GLY A 29 -2.48 -6.29 15.73
CA GLY A 29 -2.57 -5.11 14.85
C GLY A 29 -1.93 -5.31 13.48
N ARG A 30 -0.80 -6.07 13.40
CA ARG A 30 -0.16 -6.43 12.14
C ARG A 30 -1.08 -7.24 11.21
N ASP A 31 -1.85 -8.17 11.77
CA ASP A 31 -2.74 -9.05 10.99
C ASP A 31 -3.96 -8.27 10.49
N ILE A 32 -4.44 -7.31 11.31
CA ILE A 32 -5.51 -6.37 10.91
C ILE A 32 -5.04 -5.52 9.73
N LEU A 33 -3.80 -4.98 9.79
CA LEU A 33 -3.24 -4.17 8.71
C LEU A 33 -3.10 -4.99 7.42
N VAL A 34 -2.53 -6.20 7.51
CA VAL A 34 -2.36 -7.08 6.34
C VAL A 34 -3.72 -7.41 5.71
N GLN A 35 -4.70 -7.75 6.53
CA GLN A 35 -6.05 -8.04 6.04
C GLN A 35 -6.71 -6.80 5.39
N ALA A 36 -6.51 -5.61 5.96
CA ALA A 36 -7.01 -4.38 5.36
C ALA A 36 -6.40 -4.14 3.97
N LEU A 37 -5.08 -4.30 3.83
CA LEU A 37 -4.38 -4.19 2.54
C LEU A 37 -4.88 -5.22 1.51
N GLU A 38 -5.11 -6.45 1.95
CA GLU A 38 -5.70 -7.49 1.09
C GLU A 38 -7.13 -7.14 0.64
N ASN A 39 -7.93 -6.55 1.52
CA ASN A 39 -9.30 -6.13 1.21
C ASN A 39 -9.35 -4.95 0.24
N GLU A 40 -8.35 -4.06 0.30
CA GLU A 40 -8.16 -2.96 -0.66
C GLU A 40 -7.59 -3.45 -2.01
N GLY A 41 -7.30 -4.74 -2.15
CA GLY A 41 -6.81 -5.33 -3.39
C GLY A 41 -5.33 -5.10 -3.66
N VAL A 42 -4.55 -4.79 -2.62
CA VAL A 42 -3.09 -4.63 -2.74
C VAL A 42 -2.47 -5.98 -3.12
N LYS A 43 -1.71 -6.00 -4.21
CA LYS A 43 -1.04 -7.20 -4.72
C LYS A 43 0.47 -7.19 -4.48
N VAL A 44 1.07 -6.02 -4.47
CA VAL A 44 2.51 -5.86 -4.33
C VAL A 44 2.83 -4.75 -3.32
N ILE A 45 3.80 -5.00 -2.45
CA ILE A 45 4.35 -4.02 -1.53
C ILE A 45 5.86 -3.96 -1.71
N PHE A 46 6.39 -2.75 -1.89
CA PHE A 46 7.83 -2.48 -1.90
C PHE A 46 8.25 -2.06 -0.49
N GLY A 47 8.83 -2.99 0.28
CA GLY A 47 9.07 -2.79 1.70
C GLY A 47 10.52 -3.00 2.12
N TYR A 48 11.09 -2.04 2.86
CA TYR A 48 12.39 -2.19 3.50
C TYR A 48 12.20 -2.36 5.01
N PRO A 49 12.57 -3.52 5.58
CA PRO A 49 12.33 -3.81 6.99
C PRO A 49 13.23 -3.01 7.92
N GLY A 50 12.72 -2.72 9.10
CA GLY A 50 13.46 -2.12 10.20
C GLY A 50 12.76 -2.38 11.52
N GLY A 51 13.39 -2.05 12.64
CA GLY A 51 12.95 -2.43 13.99
C GLY A 51 11.47 -2.17 14.26
N ALA A 52 10.99 -0.95 13.98
CA ALA A 52 9.61 -0.57 14.25
C ALA A 52 8.57 -1.20 13.29
N SER A 53 9.00 -1.63 12.10
CA SER A 53 8.12 -2.28 11.11
C SER A 53 8.23 -3.80 11.07
N MET A 54 9.06 -4.41 11.92
CA MET A 54 9.34 -5.84 11.91
C MET A 54 8.08 -6.70 12.01
N GLU A 55 7.19 -6.38 12.94
CA GLU A 55 5.93 -7.10 13.15
C GLU A 55 5.04 -7.06 11.90
N ILE A 56 4.98 -5.91 11.21
CA ILE A 56 4.21 -5.76 9.98
C ILE A 56 4.81 -6.63 8.88
N HIS A 57 6.14 -6.60 8.69
CA HIS A 57 6.82 -7.44 7.72
C HIS A 57 6.59 -8.93 8.01
N GLN A 58 6.63 -9.33 9.28
CA GLN A 58 6.34 -10.69 9.68
C GLN A 58 4.88 -11.08 9.37
N GLY A 59 3.91 -10.18 9.56
CA GLY A 59 2.53 -10.39 9.14
C GLY A 59 2.41 -10.57 7.63
N LEU A 60 3.10 -9.75 6.84
CA LEU A 60 3.10 -9.84 5.38
C LEU A 60 3.65 -11.16 4.83
N THR A 61 4.63 -11.79 5.52
CA THR A 61 5.12 -13.12 5.10
C THR A 61 4.07 -14.23 5.20
N GLN A 62 2.99 -14.02 5.94
CA GLN A 62 1.87 -14.96 6.05
C GLN A 62 0.80 -14.73 4.98
N SER A 63 0.80 -13.60 4.30
CA SER A 63 -0.14 -13.31 3.23
C SER A 63 0.17 -14.15 1.99
N LYS A 64 -0.89 -14.76 1.44
CA LYS A 64 -0.82 -15.47 0.15
C LYS A 64 -1.24 -14.59 -1.04
N LYS A 65 -1.74 -13.38 -0.76
CA LYS A 65 -2.26 -12.46 -1.77
C LYS A 65 -1.30 -11.32 -2.09
N ILE A 66 -0.47 -10.93 -1.11
CA ILE A 66 0.44 -9.80 -1.24
C ILE A 66 1.87 -10.31 -1.46
N ARG A 67 2.45 -9.95 -2.59
CA ARG A 67 3.87 -10.17 -2.87
C ARG A 67 4.68 -9.04 -2.28
N MET A 68 5.68 -9.36 -1.48
CA MET A 68 6.65 -8.39 -0.97
C MET A 68 7.89 -8.35 -1.85
N VAL A 69 8.29 -7.15 -2.24
CA VAL A 69 9.53 -6.87 -2.98
C VAL A 69 10.43 -6.04 -2.08
N LEU A 70 11.64 -6.54 -1.84
CA LEU A 70 12.66 -5.87 -1.05
C LEU A 70 13.50 -4.95 -1.94
N PRO A 71 13.37 -3.62 -1.84
CA PRO A 71 14.26 -2.69 -2.51
C PRO A 71 15.61 -2.63 -1.78
N ARG A 72 16.62 -2.04 -2.39
CA ARG A 72 17.92 -1.80 -1.70
C ARG A 72 17.94 -0.52 -0.87
N HIS A 73 16.95 0.33 -1.05
CA HIS A 73 16.77 1.59 -0.33
C HIS A 73 15.29 2.00 -0.36
N GLU A 74 14.81 2.64 0.69
CA GLU A 74 13.39 3.01 0.83
C GLU A 74 12.93 3.96 -0.28
N GLN A 75 13.77 4.91 -0.68
CA GLN A 75 13.48 5.81 -1.80
C GLN A 75 13.23 5.05 -3.09
N GLY A 76 14.06 4.04 -3.38
CA GLY A 76 13.83 3.14 -4.53
C GLY A 76 12.51 2.39 -4.41
N GLY A 77 12.11 2.01 -3.20
CA GLY A 77 10.80 1.39 -2.92
C GLY A 77 9.63 2.32 -3.22
N SER A 78 9.72 3.60 -2.83
CA SER A 78 8.65 4.57 -3.12
C SER A 78 8.53 4.87 -4.62
N PHE A 79 9.63 5.01 -5.35
CA PHE A 79 9.61 5.16 -6.82
C PHE A 79 9.07 3.89 -7.51
N ALA A 80 9.44 2.70 -7.03
CA ALA A 80 8.94 1.45 -7.58
C ALA A 80 7.42 1.32 -7.38
N ALA A 81 6.89 1.73 -6.23
CA ALA A 81 5.45 1.78 -5.96
C ALA A 81 4.74 2.77 -6.91
N GLY A 82 5.30 3.96 -7.12
CA GLY A 82 4.79 4.94 -8.08
C GLY A 82 4.80 4.40 -9.52
N GLY A 83 5.90 3.80 -9.94
CA GLY A 83 6.03 3.17 -11.27
C GLY A 83 5.05 2.01 -11.47
N TYR A 84 4.85 1.18 -10.44
CA TYR A 84 3.85 0.11 -10.46
C TYR A 84 2.44 0.67 -10.66
N ALA A 85 2.07 1.70 -9.89
CA ALA A 85 0.76 2.31 -10.01
C ALA A 85 0.51 2.92 -11.40
N ARG A 86 1.50 3.64 -11.95
CA ARG A 86 1.41 4.24 -13.30
C ARG A 86 1.32 3.19 -14.41
N SER A 87 2.03 2.09 -14.29
CA SER A 87 2.08 1.05 -15.33
C SER A 87 0.89 0.11 -15.32
N THR A 88 0.31 -0.14 -14.15
CA THR A 88 -0.77 -1.13 -13.98
C THR A 88 -2.14 -0.52 -13.74
N GLY A 89 -2.21 0.73 -13.28
CA GLY A 89 -3.45 1.34 -12.77
C GLY A 89 -3.91 0.78 -11.43
N GLU A 90 -3.08 -0.03 -10.76
CA GLU A 90 -3.35 -0.60 -9.45
C GLU A 90 -2.71 0.24 -8.33
N ILE A 91 -3.06 -0.04 -7.09
CA ILE A 91 -2.51 0.67 -5.92
C ILE A 91 -1.04 0.29 -5.72
N GLY A 92 -0.14 1.28 -5.80
CA GLY A 92 1.26 1.13 -5.43
C GLY A 92 1.44 1.36 -3.92
N VAL A 93 2.06 0.42 -3.24
CA VAL A 93 2.31 0.50 -1.80
C VAL A 93 3.79 0.40 -1.50
N CYS A 94 4.32 1.34 -0.71
CA CYS A 94 5.65 1.24 -0.13
C CYS A 94 5.58 1.20 1.40
N LEU A 95 6.52 0.50 2.02
CA LEU A 95 6.60 0.32 3.46
C LEU A 95 8.04 0.55 3.94
N ALA A 96 8.20 1.37 4.96
CA ALA A 96 9.48 1.60 5.62
C ALA A 96 9.32 1.62 7.14
N THR A 97 10.43 1.53 7.85
CA THR A 97 10.45 1.71 9.29
C THR A 97 10.39 3.20 9.66
N SER A 98 10.15 3.50 10.94
CA SER A 98 10.18 4.87 11.46
C SER A 98 11.57 5.52 11.35
N GLY A 99 11.64 6.82 11.59
CA GLY A 99 12.89 7.60 11.54
C GLY A 99 13.43 7.77 10.11
N PRO A 100 14.72 7.51 9.88
CA PRO A 100 15.33 7.71 8.57
C PRO A 100 14.71 6.85 7.46
N GLY A 101 14.16 5.67 7.78
CA GLY A 101 13.40 4.87 6.81
C GLY A 101 12.18 5.61 6.28
N ALA A 102 11.41 6.22 7.16
CA ALA A 102 10.23 7.00 6.77
C ALA A 102 10.61 8.27 5.98
N THR A 103 11.67 8.97 6.39
CA THR A 103 12.12 10.19 5.67
C THR A 103 12.67 9.87 4.28
N ASN A 104 13.27 8.71 4.08
CA ASN A 104 13.74 8.25 2.76
C ASN A 104 12.61 8.00 1.74
N LEU A 105 11.36 7.87 2.19
CA LEU A 105 10.20 7.74 1.29
C LEU A 105 9.78 9.09 0.67
N LEU A 106 10.14 10.22 1.29
CA LEU A 106 9.55 11.53 0.96
C LEU A 106 9.72 11.92 -0.52
N THR A 107 10.88 11.68 -1.10
CA THR A 107 11.15 12.04 -2.51
C THR A 107 10.17 11.33 -3.45
N GLY A 108 9.99 10.02 -3.31
CA GLY A 108 9.06 9.29 -4.17
C GLY A 108 7.59 9.61 -3.88
N ILE A 109 7.23 9.95 -2.63
CA ILE A 109 5.88 10.41 -2.29
C ILE A 109 5.61 11.77 -2.94
N MET A 110 6.58 12.69 -2.92
CA MET A 110 6.44 13.99 -3.58
C MET A 110 6.35 13.86 -5.09
N ASP A 111 7.15 12.98 -5.71
CA ASP A 111 7.06 12.64 -7.13
C ASP A 111 5.65 12.15 -7.50
N ALA A 112 5.13 11.18 -6.74
CA ALA A 112 3.77 10.67 -6.96
C ALA A 112 2.69 11.75 -6.78
N LYS A 113 2.87 12.68 -5.82
CA LYS A 113 1.94 13.78 -5.57
C LYS A 113 1.96 14.83 -6.68
N MET A 114 3.12 15.10 -7.28
CA MET A 114 3.25 16.10 -8.33
C MET A 114 2.61 15.67 -9.65
N ASP A 115 2.47 14.36 -9.86
CA ASP A 115 1.88 13.77 -11.06
C ASP A 115 0.37 13.51 -10.95
N SER A 116 -0.24 13.78 -9.80
CA SER A 116 -1.67 13.52 -9.54
C SER A 116 -2.56 14.74 -9.79
#